data_d502dab2ef2005711e9938bef5daa466
#
_entry.id   d502dab2ef2005711e9938bef5daa466
#
_cell.length_a   1.000
_cell.length_b   1.000
_cell.length_c   1.000
_cell.angle_alpha   90.00
_cell.angle_beta   90.00
_cell.angle_gamma   90.00
#
_symmetry.space_group_name_H-M   'P 1'
#
loop_
_entity.id
_entity.type
_entity.pdbx_description
1 polymer ?
#
loop_
_entity_poly.entity_id
_entity_poly.type
_entity_poly.pdbx_seq_one_letter_code
_entity_poly.pdbx_strand_id
1 'polypeptide(L)'
;MIAPSRPATPSPLDFALVNKTGMTVTHVYVSPTHEDHWGDDVMEEDVLANNETVDIEFDTKETVCSWDLKVTDSDGDDVEWEALNLCKASKITLKYENKRPTAIVE
;
A
#
# COMPACT_ATOMS: atom_id res chain seq x y z
N MET A 1 10.12 -1.77 3.99
CA MET A 1 11.21 -2.58 4.47
C MET A 1 10.72 -3.92 4.97
N ILE A 2 11.56 -4.88 4.98
CA ILE A 2 11.15 -6.24 5.27
C ILE A 2 11.92 -6.77 6.45
N ALA A 3 11.21 -7.31 7.41
CA ALA A 3 11.86 -7.98 8.53
C ALA A 3 12.53 -9.25 8.02
N PRO A 4 13.77 -9.52 8.45
CA PRO A 4 14.46 -10.73 8.01
C PRO A 4 13.78 -12.01 8.50
N SER A 5 13.04 -11.94 9.59
CA SER A 5 12.26 -13.08 10.03
C SER A 5 10.82 -12.66 10.20
N ARG A 6 9.92 -13.49 9.74
CA ARG A 6 8.50 -13.23 9.74
C ARG A 6 7.80 -14.10 10.77
N PRO A 7 6.64 -13.66 11.26
CA PRO A 7 5.80 -14.54 12.06
C PRO A 7 5.49 -15.82 11.28
N ALA A 8 5.25 -16.89 11.98
CA ALA A 8 4.96 -18.17 11.34
C ALA A 8 3.70 -18.11 10.50
N THR A 9 2.75 -17.25 10.87
CA THR A 9 1.47 -17.14 10.16
C THR A 9 1.32 -15.74 9.61
N PRO A 10 1.54 -15.53 8.31
CA PRO A 10 1.32 -14.21 7.72
C PRO A 10 -0.16 -13.88 7.67
N SER A 11 -0.46 -12.59 7.67
CA SER A 11 -1.84 -12.13 7.55
C SER A 11 -2.35 -12.39 6.13
N PRO A 12 -3.63 -12.77 5.97
CA PRO A 12 -4.20 -12.88 4.62
C PRO A 12 -4.30 -11.54 3.91
N LEU A 13 -4.11 -10.43 4.61
CA LEU A 13 -4.12 -9.09 4.02
C LEU A 13 -2.75 -8.66 3.49
N ASP A 14 -1.71 -9.42 3.76
CA ASP A 14 -0.37 -9.08 3.30
C ASP A 14 -0.32 -9.10 1.78
N PHE A 15 0.34 -8.11 1.20
CA PHE A 15 0.45 -8.04 -0.25
C PHE A 15 1.74 -7.35 -0.67
N ALA A 16 2.13 -7.58 -1.92
CA ALA A 16 3.26 -6.90 -2.54
C ALA A 16 2.74 -5.64 -3.22
N LEU A 17 3.33 -4.50 -2.90
CA LEU A 17 2.96 -3.22 -3.49
C LEU A 17 3.99 -2.84 -4.53
N VAL A 18 3.55 -2.67 -5.78
CA VAL A 18 4.42 -2.32 -6.90
C VAL A 18 4.13 -0.88 -7.29
N ASN A 19 5.18 -0.07 -7.34
CA ASN A 19 5.03 1.33 -7.74
C ASN A 19 5.28 1.47 -9.25
N LYS A 20 4.20 1.71 -9.99
CA LYS A 20 4.28 2.01 -11.42
C LYS A 20 3.68 3.38 -11.71
N THR A 21 3.74 4.29 -10.73
CA THR A 21 3.13 5.62 -10.86
C THR A 21 3.98 6.60 -11.64
N GLY A 22 5.26 6.29 -11.83
CA GLY A 22 6.22 7.23 -12.42
C GLY A 22 6.82 8.18 -11.40
N MET A 23 6.43 8.05 -10.13
CA MET A 23 6.88 8.94 -9.06
C MET A 23 7.67 8.14 -8.03
N THR A 24 8.49 8.84 -7.24
CA THR A 24 9.11 8.24 -6.07
C THR A 24 8.17 8.43 -4.89
N VAL A 25 7.76 7.32 -4.29
CA VAL A 25 6.83 7.33 -3.16
C VAL A 25 7.64 7.38 -1.87
N THR A 26 7.37 8.38 -1.04
CA THR A 26 8.09 8.56 0.23
C THR A 26 7.31 8.08 1.42
N HIS A 27 5.98 8.00 1.32
CA HIS A 27 5.11 7.54 2.41
C HIS A 27 3.97 6.72 1.85
N VAL A 28 3.57 5.67 2.57
CA VAL A 28 2.40 4.86 2.22
C VAL A 28 1.56 4.70 3.47
N TYR A 29 0.29 5.06 3.36
CA TYR A 29 -0.67 4.93 4.46
C TYR A 29 -1.82 4.04 4.02
N VAL A 30 -2.33 3.24 4.93
CA VAL A 30 -3.52 2.44 4.67
C VAL A 30 -4.53 2.69 5.78
N SER A 31 -5.81 2.58 5.44
CA SER A 31 -6.89 2.77 6.39
C SER A 31 -8.09 1.95 5.93
N PRO A 32 -8.83 1.31 6.84
CA PRO A 32 -10.09 0.69 6.44
C PRO A 32 -11.00 1.71 5.77
N THR A 33 -11.72 1.28 4.74
CA THR A 33 -12.50 2.21 3.90
C THR A 33 -13.48 3.06 4.70
N HIS A 34 -13.95 2.56 5.85
CA HIS A 34 -14.93 3.29 6.66
C HIS A 34 -14.32 4.15 7.76
N GLU A 35 -12.99 4.24 7.82
CA GLU A 35 -12.31 5.05 8.82
C GLU A 35 -12.02 6.44 8.27
N ASP A 36 -11.99 7.42 9.17
CA ASP A 36 -11.80 8.82 8.77
C ASP A 36 -10.37 9.31 8.89
N HIS A 37 -9.45 8.47 9.30
CA HIS A 37 -8.07 8.91 9.49
C HIS A 37 -7.10 7.84 9.02
N TRP A 38 -5.92 8.31 8.63
CA TRP A 38 -4.84 7.44 8.19
C TRP A 38 -4.00 7.04 9.39
N GLY A 39 -3.49 5.81 9.34
CA GLY A 39 -2.58 5.34 10.36
C GLY A 39 -1.15 5.78 10.10
N ASP A 40 -0.20 5.02 10.63
CA ASP A 40 1.22 5.31 10.44
C ASP A 40 1.66 4.91 9.04
N ASP A 41 2.78 5.52 8.61
CA ASP A 41 3.41 5.16 7.35
C ASP A 41 3.90 3.72 7.42
N VAL A 42 3.36 2.87 6.56
CA VAL A 42 3.68 1.44 6.59
C VAL A 42 5.06 1.14 6.04
N MET A 43 5.72 2.09 5.38
CA MET A 43 7.09 1.94 4.93
C MET A 43 8.10 2.53 5.92
N GLU A 44 7.61 3.25 6.92
CA GLU A 44 8.45 3.92 7.90
C GLU A 44 9.41 4.90 7.25
N GLU A 45 10.72 4.62 7.24
CA GLU A 45 11.71 5.53 6.66
C GLU A 45 12.12 5.13 5.24
N ASP A 46 11.57 4.04 4.72
CA ASP A 46 11.92 3.59 3.37
C ASP A 46 11.21 4.43 2.32
N VAL A 47 11.81 4.47 1.13
CA VAL A 47 11.15 5.06 -0.03
C VAL A 47 10.98 3.98 -1.09
N LEU A 48 10.00 4.18 -1.97
CA LEU A 48 9.68 3.22 -3.02
C LEU A 48 9.80 3.94 -4.36
N ALA A 49 10.90 3.70 -5.06
CA ALA A 49 11.11 4.31 -6.37
C ALA A 49 10.17 3.69 -7.40
N ASN A 50 9.98 4.39 -8.51
CA ASN A 50 9.18 3.83 -9.59
C ASN A 50 9.77 2.51 -10.06
N ASN A 51 8.92 1.53 -10.28
CA ASN A 51 9.26 0.14 -10.67
C ASN A 51 9.78 -0.71 -9.52
N GLU A 52 9.77 -0.22 -8.30
CA GLU A 52 10.15 -1.02 -7.14
C GLU A 52 8.95 -1.66 -6.48
N THR A 53 9.21 -2.72 -5.72
CA THR A 53 8.19 -3.49 -5.01
C THR A 53 8.56 -3.55 -3.53
N VAL A 54 7.56 -3.40 -2.68
CA VAL A 54 7.71 -3.57 -1.24
C VAL A 54 6.60 -4.48 -0.72
N ASP A 55 6.92 -5.30 0.27
CA ASP A 55 5.91 -6.13 0.93
C ASP A 55 5.25 -5.35 2.06
N ILE A 56 3.94 -5.30 2.03
CA ILE A 56 3.15 -4.64 3.08
C ILE A 56 2.56 -5.73 3.95
N GLU A 57 2.82 -5.65 5.25
CA GLU A 57 2.39 -6.67 6.20
C GLU A 57 1.40 -6.09 7.19
N PHE A 58 0.38 -6.86 7.49
CA PHE A 58 -0.69 -6.48 8.41
C PHE A 58 -0.64 -7.32 9.67
N ASP A 59 -1.25 -6.79 10.73
CA ASP A 59 -1.49 -7.56 11.95
C ASP A 59 -2.44 -8.71 11.60
N THR A 60 -2.11 -9.91 12.08
CA THR A 60 -2.94 -11.09 11.79
C THR A 60 -4.35 -10.99 12.40
N LYS A 61 -4.58 -10.02 13.27
CA LYS A 61 -5.91 -9.80 13.85
C LYS A 61 -6.81 -8.94 12.97
N GLU A 62 -6.28 -8.35 11.91
CA GLU A 62 -7.10 -7.55 11.01
C GLU A 62 -7.99 -8.44 10.18
N THR A 63 -9.27 -8.10 10.10
CA THR A 63 -10.26 -8.89 9.38
C THR A 63 -11.02 -8.07 8.34
N VAL A 64 -10.80 -6.77 8.29
CA VAL A 64 -11.44 -5.90 7.30
C VAL A 64 -10.80 -6.13 5.95
N CYS A 65 -11.62 -6.27 4.90
CA CYS A 65 -11.14 -6.54 3.56
C CYS A 65 -10.98 -5.29 2.71
N SER A 66 -11.82 -4.28 2.90
CA SER A 66 -11.81 -3.08 2.08
C SER A 66 -10.97 -1.99 2.73
N TRP A 67 -9.94 -1.57 2.03
CA TRP A 67 -8.98 -0.59 2.54
C TRP A 67 -8.73 0.50 1.53
N ASP A 68 -8.48 1.70 2.05
CA ASP A 68 -7.99 2.82 1.25
C ASP A 68 -6.48 2.89 1.40
N LEU A 69 -5.82 3.37 0.38
CA LEU A 69 -4.38 3.51 0.37
C LEU A 69 -4.01 4.90 -0.12
N LYS A 70 -3.10 5.55 0.60
CA LYS A 70 -2.61 6.87 0.22
C LYS A 70 -1.10 6.83 0.12
N VAL A 71 -0.56 7.43 -0.94
CA VAL A 71 0.88 7.61 -1.06
C VAL A 71 1.19 9.10 -1.11
N THR A 72 2.35 9.46 -0.58
CA THR A 72 2.92 10.80 -0.73
C THR A 72 4.18 10.65 -1.54
N ASP A 73 4.34 11.48 -2.57
CA ASP A 73 5.52 11.42 -3.42
C ASP A 73 6.59 12.40 -2.94
N SER A 74 7.74 12.38 -3.63
CA SER A 74 8.88 13.21 -3.24
C SER A 74 8.63 14.70 -3.41
N ASP A 75 7.58 15.09 -4.15
CA ASP A 75 7.20 16.50 -4.32
C ASP A 75 6.20 16.92 -3.23
N GLY A 76 5.78 16.00 -2.36
CA GLY A 76 4.85 16.29 -1.31
C GLY A 76 3.37 16.15 -1.73
N ASP A 77 3.11 15.65 -2.92
CA ASP A 77 1.75 15.43 -3.38
C ASP A 77 1.21 14.09 -2.91
N ASP A 78 -0.08 14.06 -2.60
CA ASP A 78 -0.76 12.84 -2.15
C ASP A 78 -1.65 12.30 -3.25
N VAL A 79 -1.69 10.97 -3.36
CA VAL A 79 -2.59 10.28 -4.28
C VAL A 79 -3.26 9.16 -3.49
N GLU A 80 -4.56 8.98 -3.69
CA GLU A 80 -5.35 7.98 -2.95
C GLU A 80 -5.99 6.97 -3.87
N TRP A 81 -6.04 5.73 -3.40
CA TRP A 81 -6.79 4.64 -4.01
C TRP A 81 -7.79 4.16 -2.98
N GLU A 82 -9.05 4.01 -3.36
CA GLU A 82 -10.13 3.68 -2.44
C GLU A 82 -10.68 2.29 -2.64
N ALA A 83 -11.14 1.68 -1.56
CA ALA A 83 -11.88 0.43 -1.58
C ALA A 83 -11.14 -0.72 -2.25
N LEU A 84 -9.85 -0.88 -1.93
CA LEU A 84 -9.07 -2.01 -2.42
C LEU A 84 -9.42 -3.25 -1.58
N ASN A 85 -9.70 -4.36 -2.26
CA ASN A 85 -10.04 -5.60 -1.56
C ASN A 85 -8.77 -6.39 -1.25
N LEU A 86 -8.22 -6.19 -0.05
CA LEU A 86 -6.97 -6.82 0.33
C LEU A 86 -7.13 -8.29 0.68
N CYS A 87 -8.35 -8.75 0.95
CA CYS A 87 -8.57 -10.18 1.23
C CYS A 87 -8.34 -11.04 -0.01
N LYS A 88 -8.40 -10.44 -1.20
CA LYS A 88 -8.22 -11.16 -2.45
C LYS A 88 -6.98 -10.72 -3.20
N ALA A 89 -6.15 -9.89 -2.58
CA ALA A 89 -4.96 -9.35 -3.22
C ALA A 89 -3.72 -10.04 -2.68
N SER A 90 -2.84 -10.46 -3.57
CA SER A 90 -1.48 -10.84 -3.21
C SER A 90 -0.48 -9.85 -3.77
N LYS A 91 -0.89 -9.07 -4.76
CA LYS A 91 -0.05 -8.07 -5.39
C LYS A 91 -0.93 -6.92 -5.88
N ILE A 92 -0.53 -5.70 -5.59
CA ILE A 92 -1.23 -4.51 -6.07
C ILE A 92 -0.22 -3.63 -6.80
N THR A 93 -0.51 -3.33 -8.06
CA THR A 93 0.32 -2.44 -8.87
C THR A 93 -0.37 -1.11 -8.96
N LEU A 94 0.28 -0.07 -8.47
CA LEU A 94 -0.26 1.29 -8.48
C LEU A 94 0.16 1.99 -9.77
N LYS A 95 -0.79 2.63 -10.44
CA LYS A 95 -0.56 3.42 -11.63
C LYS A 95 -1.17 4.81 -11.45
N TYR A 96 -0.56 5.79 -12.07
CA TYR A 96 -1.05 7.15 -12.03
C TYR A 96 -0.80 7.79 -13.39
N GLU A 97 -1.84 7.87 -14.20
CA GLU A 97 -1.74 8.37 -15.56
C GLU A 97 -2.80 9.43 -15.79
N ASN A 98 -2.42 10.54 -16.42
CA ASN A 98 -3.35 11.63 -16.72
C ASN A 98 -4.10 12.10 -15.47
N LYS A 99 -3.40 12.13 -14.33
CA LYS A 99 -3.94 12.51 -13.02
C LYS A 99 -5.03 11.56 -12.54
N ARG A 100 -5.04 10.32 -13.04
CA ARG A 100 -6.00 9.29 -12.63
C ARG A 100 -5.28 8.16 -11.92
N PRO A 101 -5.54 7.98 -10.63
CA PRO A 101 -4.97 6.84 -9.92
C PRO A 101 -5.76 5.57 -10.27
N THR A 102 -5.03 4.54 -10.67
CA THR A 102 -5.61 3.23 -10.92
C THR A 102 -4.75 2.17 -10.26
N ALA A 103 -5.31 0.99 -10.07
CA ALA A 103 -4.58 -0.11 -9.45
C ALA A 103 -4.96 -1.41 -10.12
N ILE A 104 -3.96 -2.27 -10.29
CA ILE A 104 -4.19 -3.64 -10.76
C ILE A 104 -4.04 -4.53 -9.54
N VAL A 105 -5.11 -5.23 -9.18
CA VAL A 105 -5.15 -6.10 -8.01
C VAL A 105 -5.08 -7.54 -8.49
N GLU A 106 -4.09 -8.28 -8.01
CA GLU A 106 -3.89 -9.67 -8.42
C GLU A 106 -3.83 -10.63 -7.24
#